data_49c1278575bfd8cb0786c1afb48be4e4
#
_entry.id   49c1278575bfd8cb0786c1afb48be4e4
#
_cell.length_a   1.000
_cell.length_b   1.000
_cell.length_c   1.000
_cell.angle_alpha   90.00
_cell.angle_beta   90.00
_cell.angle_gamma   90.00
#
_symmetry.space_group_name_H-M   'P 1'
#
loop_
_entity.id
_entity.type
_entity.pdbx_description
1 polymer ?
#
loop_
_entity_poly.entity_id
_entity_poly.type
_entity_poly.pdbx_seq_one_letter_code
_entity_poly.pdbx_strand_id
1 'polypeptide(L)'
;MSALGTVVGLGVTLPFALSATPAHAQPILSVDKSHEGNFARGGQGVYTITVTNSGDEPASPLTLTDNLPTGLTVADIQGDLASTCNVTNSGTTVTCNGGWGLAGPGSTEFVITVNVADDAPCSVTNTVTVTQGGGTTVSDSDQTTITGGDCDNGGGGGGGSILPINLNGVIPMFNNISINDNINSPGASNDSRQTFRLDAP
;
A
#
# COMPACT_ATOMS: atom_id res chain seq x y z
N MET A 1 66.24 16.52 68.95
CA MET A 1 66.29 17.05 67.58
C MET A 1 65.55 16.05 66.71
N SER A 2 64.33 16.32 66.36
CA SER A 2 63.49 15.38 65.60
C SER A 2 63.57 15.77 64.11
N ALA A 3 63.94 14.81 63.30
CA ALA A 3 63.89 14.98 61.84
C ALA A 3 62.56 14.45 61.30
N LEU A 4 61.79 15.32 60.72
CA LEU A 4 60.50 15.02 60.03
C LEU A 4 60.85 14.57 58.61
N GLY A 5 60.57 13.32 58.28
CA GLY A 5 60.67 12.77 56.91
C GLY A 5 59.39 12.96 56.13
N THR A 6 59.45 13.74 55.05
CA THR A 6 58.32 13.95 54.12
C THR A 6 58.30 12.79 53.12
N VAL A 7 57.19 12.01 53.12
CA VAL A 7 56.92 10.97 52.08
C VAL A 7 56.17 11.66 50.96
N VAL A 8 56.82 11.80 49.79
CA VAL A 8 56.17 12.23 48.56
C VAL A 8 55.59 10.99 47.87
N GLY A 9 54.26 10.83 47.95
CA GLY A 9 53.54 9.80 47.22
C GLY A 9 53.45 10.13 45.74
N LEU A 10 54.11 9.39 44.87
CA LEU A 10 53.86 9.42 43.40
C LEU A 10 52.50 8.76 43.12
N GLY A 11 51.50 9.55 42.86
CA GLY A 11 50.23 9.09 42.36
C GLY A 11 50.34 8.69 40.87
N VAL A 12 50.38 7.39 40.57
CA VAL A 12 50.28 6.89 39.21
C VAL A 12 48.83 6.93 38.79
N THR A 13 48.41 7.90 37.99
CA THR A 13 47.14 7.90 37.33
C THR A 13 47.20 7.03 36.06
N LEU A 14 46.61 5.83 36.16
CA LEU A 14 46.43 4.98 35.00
C LEU A 14 45.28 5.55 34.16
N PRO A 15 45.48 5.84 32.86
CA PRO A 15 44.38 6.21 31.97
C PRO A 15 43.50 4.98 31.75
N PHE A 16 42.25 5.02 32.21
CA PHE A 16 41.21 4.08 31.77
C PHE A 16 40.89 4.40 30.32
N ALA A 17 41.44 3.62 29.39
CA ALA A 17 40.96 3.62 28.02
C ALA A 17 39.59 2.97 28.00
N LEU A 18 38.51 3.78 27.89
CA LEU A 18 37.19 3.29 27.53
C LEU A 18 37.29 2.73 26.12
N SER A 19 37.37 1.42 25.99
CA SER A 19 37.19 0.74 24.71
C SER A 19 35.76 0.95 24.28
N ALA A 20 35.48 1.91 23.36
CA ALA A 20 34.22 1.99 22.67
C ALA A 20 34.05 0.68 21.89
N THR A 21 33.07 -0.13 22.27
CA THR A 21 32.65 -1.25 21.45
C THR A 21 32.21 -0.69 20.10
N PRO A 22 32.71 -1.19 18.97
CA PRO A 22 32.23 -0.75 17.67
C PRO A 22 30.72 -0.95 17.63
N ALA A 23 29.99 0.10 17.28
CA ALA A 23 28.58 -0.03 16.99
C ALA A 23 28.47 -1.03 15.82
N HIS A 24 27.90 -2.20 16.06
CA HIS A 24 27.61 -3.14 15.00
C HIS A 24 26.65 -2.44 14.04
N ALA A 25 27.05 -2.29 12.78
CA ALA A 25 26.16 -1.89 11.72
C ALA A 25 24.96 -2.87 11.72
N GLN A 26 23.77 -2.36 11.54
CA GLN A 26 22.55 -3.16 11.51
C GLN A 26 21.97 -3.07 10.09
N PRO A 27 21.28 -4.10 9.60
CA PRO A 27 20.49 -3.96 8.39
C PRO A 27 19.38 -2.93 8.61
N ILE A 28 19.09 -2.12 7.60
CA ILE A 28 18.04 -1.11 7.62
C ILE A 28 17.02 -1.50 6.55
N LEU A 29 15.98 -2.21 6.98
CA LEU A 29 14.94 -2.70 6.10
C LEU A 29 13.84 -1.67 5.89
N SER A 30 13.34 -1.61 4.66
CA SER A 30 12.07 -0.98 4.29
C SER A 30 11.33 -1.85 3.29
N VAL A 31 10.03 -1.68 3.22
CA VAL A 31 9.17 -2.29 2.20
C VAL A 31 8.26 -1.21 1.64
N ASP A 32 8.06 -1.24 0.34
CA ASP A 32 7.13 -0.39 -0.42
C ASP A 32 6.20 -1.29 -1.21
N LYS A 33 4.90 -1.00 -1.13
CA LYS A 33 3.84 -1.70 -1.85
C LYS A 33 3.04 -0.71 -2.64
N SER A 34 2.87 -0.99 -3.92
CA SER A 34 2.18 -0.10 -4.85
C SER A 34 1.42 -0.88 -5.92
N HIS A 35 0.51 -0.19 -6.61
CA HIS A 35 -0.19 -0.67 -7.80
C HIS A 35 -0.35 0.46 -8.80
N GLU A 36 -0.67 0.13 -10.06
CA GLU A 36 -0.99 1.11 -11.09
C GLU A 36 -2.46 1.05 -11.47
N GLY A 37 -3.12 2.21 -11.52
CA GLY A 37 -4.51 2.36 -11.93
C GLY A 37 -5.51 1.71 -10.97
N ASN A 38 -6.78 1.71 -11.35
CA ASN A 38 -7.83 1.03 -10.61
C ASN A 38 -7.93 -0.44 -11.03
N PHE A 39 -8.31 -1.33 -10.12
CA PHE A 39 -8.66 -2.69 -10.48
C PHE A 39 -10.13 -2.78 -10.91
N ALA A 40 -10.45 -3.73 -11.79
CA ALA A 40 -11.82 -3.96 -12.25
C ALA A 40 -12.38 -5.27 -11.69
N ARG A 41 -13.63 -5.27 -11.23
CA ARG A 41 -14.34 -6.50 -10.85
C ARG A 41 -14.35 -7.51 -12.00
N GLY A 42 -14.16 -8.78 -11.70
CA GLY A 42 -14.05 -9.85 -12.69
C GLY A 42 -12.75 -9.84 -13.50
N GLY A 43 -11.87 -8.86 -13.27
CA GLY A 43 -10.58 -8.72 -13.94
C GLY A 43 -9.40 -9.14 -13.08
N GLN A 44 -8.24 -8.62 -13.42
CA GLN A 44 -6.99 -8.80 -12.68
C GLN A 44 -6.41 -7.44 -12.31
N GLY A 45 -5.63 -7.44 -11.24
CA GLY A 45 -4.80 -6.32 -10.81
C GLY A 45 -3.38 -6.78 -10.52
N VAL A 46 -2.46 -5.84 -10.42
CA VAL A 46 -1.05 -6.14 -10.16
C VAL A 46 -0.54 -5.26 -9.03
N TYR A 47 0.01 -5.90 -8.01
CA TYR A 47 0.78 -5.24 -6.95
C TYR A 47 2.27 -5.45 -7.18
N THR A 48 3.04 -4.40 -6.97
CA THR A 48 4.50 -4.44 -6.91
C THR A 48 4.94 -4.22 -5.47
N ILE A 49 5.81 -5.09 -4.96
CA ILE A 49 6.36 -5.02 -3.61
C ILE A 49 7.88 -4.96 -3.73
N THR A 50 8.47 -3.85 -3.28
CA THR A 50 9.92 -3.68 -3.26
C THR A 50 10.42 -3.75 -1.82
N VAL A 51 11.32 -4.69 -1.53
CA VAL A 51 12.00 -4.81 -0.24
C VAL A 51 13.41 -4.29 -0.39
N THR A 52 13.80 -3.34 0.46
CA THR A 52 15.12 -2.71 0.42
C THR A 52 15.84 -2.86 1.75
N ASN A 53 17.12 -3.19 1.69
CA ASN A 53 18.07 -3.06 2.78
C ASN A 53 19.02 -1.91 2.45
N SER A 54 18.89 -0.78 3.13
CA SER A 54 19.77 0.39 2.96
C SER A 54 20.96 0.41 3.92
N GLY A 55 21.01 -0.56 4.85
CA GLY A 55 22.16 -0.74 5.74
C GLY A 55 23.31 -1.48 5.07
N ASP A 56 24.47 -1.49 5.70
CA ASP A 56 25.68 -2.16 5.18
C ASP A 56 25.73 -3.66 5.54
N GLU A 57 24.96 -4.08 6.57
CA GLU A 57 24.91 -5.49 6.99
C GLU A 57 23.80 -6.25 6.27
N PRO A 58 24.01 -7.53 5.95
CA PRO A 58 22.98 -8.36 5.34
C PRO A 58 21.76 -8.56 6.24
N ALA A 59 20.58 -8.45 5.68
CA ALA A 59 19.32 -8.83 6.32
C ALA A 59 18.96 -10.27 5.93
N SER A 60 19.08 -11.22 6.86
CA SER A 60 18.79 -12.65 6.60
C SER A 60 18.58 -13.40 7.92
N PRO A 61 17.72 -14.45 7.96
CA PRO A 61 16.74 -14.77 6.93
C PRO A 61 15.58 -13.78 6.93
N LEU A 62 14.95 -13.58 5.77
CA LEU A 62 13.75 -12.75 5.63
C LEU A 62 12.53 -13.62 5.35
N THR A 63 11.40 -13.18 5.86
CA THR A 63 10.07 -13.72 5.54
C THR A 63 9.16 -12.57 5.11
N LEU A 64 8.59 -12.67 3.91
CA LEU A 64 7.55 -11.77 3.45
C LEU A 64 6.20 -12.45 3.62
N THR A 65 5.21 -11.73 4.13
CA THR A 65 3.81 -12.18 4.22
C THR A 65 2.91 -11.08 3.66
N ASP A 66 2.08 -11.45 2.69
CA ASP A 66 1.04 -10.59 2.13
C ASP A 66 -0.32 -11.27 2.34
N ASN A 67 -1.21 -10.59 3.06
CA ASN A 67 -2.56 -11.06 3.31
C ASN A 67 -3.53 -10.24 2.46
N LEU A 68 -3.95 -10.82 1.33
CA LEU A 68 -4.88 -10.18 0.42
C LEU A 68 -6.23 -9.91 1.11
N PRO A 69 -6.80 -8.72 0.94
CA PRO A 69 -8.12 -8.40 1.45
C PRO A 69 -9.22 -9.18 0.74
N THR A 70 -10.40 -9.23 1.37
CA THR A 70 -11.59 -9.86 0.79
C THR A 70 -11.87 -9.35 -0.62
N GLY A 71 -12.17 -10.26 -1.52
CA GLY A 71 -12.43 -9.97 -2.94
C GLY A 71 -11.20 -10.10 -3.83
N LEU A 72 -10.00 -10.34 -3.28
CA LEU A 72 -8.79 -10.59 -4.05
C LEU A 72 -8.24 -12.00 -3.78
N THR A 73 -7.73 -12.64 -4.84
CA THR A 73 -7.00 -13.91 -4.75
C THR A 73 -5.79 -13.91 -5.68
N VAL A 74 -4.71 -14.57 -5.27
CA VAL A 74 -3.49 -14.69 -6.08
C VAL A 74 -3.76 -15.42 -7.39
N ALA A 75 -3.35 -14.82 -8.50
CA ALA A 75 -3.31 -15.45 -9.82
C ALA A 75 -1.91 -15.90 -10.21
N ASP A 76 -0.89 -15.07 -9.92
CA ASP A 76 0.51 -15.34 -10.25
C ASP A 76 1.45 -14.57 -9.33
N ILE A 77 2.69 -15.05 -9.17
CA ILE A 77 3.77 -14.38 -8.45
C ILE A 77 5.02 -14.42 -9.31
N GLN A 78 5.62 -13.25 -9.56
CA GLN A 78 6.84 -13.09 -10.33
C GLN A 78 7.91 -12.33 -9.53
N GLY A 79 9.15 -12.38 -10.00
CA GLY A 79 10.33 -11.81 -9.35
C GLY A 79 11.40 -12.86 -9.08
N ASP A 80 12.60 -12.41 -8.78
CA ASP A 80 13.78 -13.29 -8.61
C ASP A 80 13.60 -14.34 -7.51
N LEU A 81 12.78 -14.01 -6.51
CA LEU A 81 12.53 -14.87 -5.34
C LEU A 81 11.12 -15.50 -5.34
N ALA A 82 10.38 -15.43 -6.44
CA ALA A 82 9.03 -16.00 -6.55
C ALA A 82 8.97 -17.50 -6.19
N SER A 83 10.03 -18.25 -6.50
CA SER A 83 10.14 -19.68 -6.16
C SER A 83 10.21 -19.96 -4.65
N THR A 84 10.46 -18.95 -3.81
CA THR A 84 10.46 -19.07 -2.35
C THR A 84 9.09 -18.84 -1.74
N CYS A 85 8.10 -18.49 -2.56
CA CYS A 85 6.77 -18.11 -2.15
C CYS A 85 5.79 -19.29 -2.20
N ASN A 86 4.92 -19.35 -1.22
CA ASN A 86 3.80 -20.28 -1.14
C ASN A 86 2.49 -19.50 -1.00
N VAL A 87 1.45 -19.99 -1.65
CA VAL A 87 0.10 -19.43 -1.57
C VAL A 87 -0.78 -20.38 -0.75
N THR A 88 -1.44 -19.84 0.26
CA THR A 88 -2.29 -20.59 1.20
C THR A 88 -3.65 -19.91 1.37
N ASN A 89 -4.51 -20.47 2.24
CA ASN A 89 -5.83 -19.92 2.56
C ASN A 89 -6.70 -19.66 1.30
N SER A 90 -6.76 -20.64 0.41
CA SER A 90 -7.54 -20.53 -0.84
C SER A 90 -7.13 -19.35 -1.73
N GLY A 91 -5.84 -19.02 -1.74
CA GLY A 91 -5.32 -17.97 -2.60
C GLY A 91 -5.24 -16.58 -1.96
N THR A 92 -5.48 -16.43 -0.66
CA THR A 92 -5.52 -15.11 -0.01
C THR A 92 -4.28 -14.78 0.82
N THR A 93 -3.35 -15.72 1.02
CA THR A 93 -2.11 -15.46 1.77
C THR A 93 -0.91 -15.89 0.95
N VAL A 94 0.02 -14.98 0.72
CA VAL A 94 1.34 -15.22 0.16
C VAL A 94 2.37 -15.21 1.28
N THR A 95 3.21 -16.25 1.34
CA THR A 95 4.33 -16.30 2.26
C THR A 95 5.59 -16.71 1.50
N CYS A 96 6.61 -15.86 1.50
CA CYS A 96 7.91 -16.10 0.88
C CYS A 96 8.96 -16.24 1.99
N ASN A 97 9.44 -17.48 2.24
CA ASN A 97 10.30 -17.79 3.41
C ASN A 97 11.45 -18.78 3.12
N GLY A 98 11.81 -19.01 1.88
CA GLY A 98 12.83 -19.99 1.47
C GLY A 98 14.27 -19.71 1.95
N GLY A 99 14.47 -19.01 3.07
CA GLY A 99 15.81 -18.67 3.60
C GLY A 99 16.50 -17.55 2.82
N TRP A 100 15.75 -16.77 2.07
CA TRP A 100 16.28 -15.62 1.34
C TRP A 100 16.72 -14.49 2.27
N GLY A 101 17.49 -13.59 1.73
CA GLY A 101 17.95 -12.38 2.41
C GLY A 101 18.46 -11.37 1.41
N LEU A 102 18.68 -10.16 1.88
CA LEU A 102 19.25 -9.06 1.11
C LEU A 102 20.63 -8.69 1.62
N ALA A 103 21.60 -8.64 0.73
CA ALA A 103 22.86 -7.98 1.03
C ALA A 103 22.60 -6.50 1.34
N GLY A 104 23.51 -5.88 2.04
CA GLY A 104 23.46 -4.45 2.26
C GLY A 104 24.54 -3.72 1.44
N PRO A 105 24.20 -2.60 0.79
CA PRO A 105 22.86 -2.19 0.37
C PRO A 105 22.33 -3.06 -0.78
N GLY A 106 21.00 -3.26 -0.83
CA GLY A 106 20.36 -4.06 -1.88
C GLY A 106 18.84 -4.01 -1.86
N SER A 107 18.22 -4.43 -2.93
CA SER A 107 16.77 -4.53 -3.04
C SER A 107 16.33 -5.74 -3.86
N THR A 108 15.09 -6.19 -3.66
CA THR A 108 14.42 -7.20 -4.48
C THR A 108 12.98 -6.81 -4.70
N GLU A 109 12.40 -7.29 -5.79
CA GLU A 109 11.02 -7.01 -6.17
C GLU A 109 10.21 -8.30 -6.28
N PHE A 110 8.95 -8.21 -5.85
CA PHE A 110 7.93 -9.22 -6.05
C PHE A 110 6.76 -8.57 -6.78
N VAL A 111 6.27 -9.23 -7.81
CA VAL A 111 5.08 -8.80 -8.56
C VAL A 111 3.99 -9.84 -8.32
N ILE A 112 2.88 -9.43 -7.71
CA ILE A 112 1.76 -10.29 -7.39
C ILE A 112 0.58 -9.90 -8.28
N THR A 113 0.21 -10.78 -9.21
CA THR A 113 -1.02 -10.66 -9.98
C THR A 113 -2.17 -11.26 -9.18
N VAL A 114 -3.26 -10.52 -9.04
CA VAL A 114 -4.46 -10.95 -8.32
C VAL A 114 -5.67 -11.01 -9.23
N ASN A 115 -6.56 -11.98 -8.99
CA ASN A 115 -7.92 -11.98 -9.53
C ASN A 115 -8.80 -11.13 -8.63
N VAL A 116 -9.67 -10.33 -9.21
CA VAL A 116 -10.65 -9.48 -8.52
C VAL A 116 -12.02 -10.12 -8.66
N ALA A 117 -12.65 -10.47 -7.54
CA ALA A 117 -13.98 -11.06 -7.54
C ALA A 117 -15.04 -10.09 -8.10
N ASP A 118 -16.12 -10.64 -8.68
CA ASP A 118 -17.23 -9.84 -9.22
C ASP A 118 -17.97 -9.03 -8.14
N ASP A 119 -17.89 -9.47 -6.89
CA ASP A 119 -18.48 -8.85 -5.71
C ASP A 119 -17.45 -8.17 -4.79
N ALA A 120 -16.21 -7.96 -5.27
CA ALA A 120 -15.17 -7.29 -4.50
C ALA A 120 -15.65 -5.91 -4.00
N PRO A 121 -15.26 -5.48 -2.78
CA PRO A 121 -15.55 -4.13 -2.29
C PRO A 121 -14.99 -3.05 -3.21
N CYS A 122 -15.63 -1.88 -3.27
CA CYS A 122 -15.18 -0.78 -4.15
C CYS A 122 -13.84 -0.16 -3.74
N SER A 123 -13.36 -0.45 -2.56
CA SER A 123 -12.03 -0.10 -2.08
C SER A 123 -11.52 -1.18 -1.15
N VAL A 124 -10.27 -1.55 -1.32
CA VAL A 124 -9.58 -2.51 -0.47
C VAL A 124 -8.22 -1.95 -0.05
N THR A 125 -7.72 -2.41 1.09
CA THR A 125 -6.35 -2.10 1.53
C THR A 125 -5.59 -3.41 1.65
N ASN A 126 -4.51 -3.54 0.90
CA ASN A 126 -3.63 -4.69 0.96
C ASN A 126 -2.36 -4.35 1.75
N THR A 127 -2.00 -5.20 2.71
CA THR A 127 -0.86 -4.97 3.60
C THR A 127 0.15 -6.09 3.47
N VAL A 128 1.40 -5.71 3.21
CA VAL A 128 2.55 -6.60 3.22
C VAL A 128 3.38 -6.39 4.48
N THR A 129 3.95 -7.46 4.98
CA THR A 129 4.86 -7.46 6.14
C THR A 129 6.12 -8.23 5.80
N VAL A 130 7.29 -7.66 6.14
CA VAL A 130 8.59 -8.33 6.01
C VAL A 130 9.22 -8.43 7.39
N THR A 131 9.55 -9.64 7.81
CA THR A 131 10.15 -9.93 9.11
C THR A 131 11.54 -10.54 8.91
N GLN A 132 12.52 -10.00 9.62
CA GLN A 132 13.87 -10.56 9.70
C GLN A 132 13.98 -11.56 10.87
N GLY A 133 14.71 -12.63 10.66
CA GLY A 133 15.09 -13.54 11.76
C GLY A 133 15.85 -12.77 12.84
N GLY A 134 15.24 -12.64 14.03
CA GLY A 134 15.74 -11.78 15.11
C GLY A 134 14.75 -10.69 15.53
N GLY A 135 13.62 -10.53 14.81
CA GLY A 135 12.46 -9.77 15.28
C GLY A 135 12.22 -8.40 14.67
N THR A 136 13.09 -7.90 13.79
CA THR A 136 12.81 -6.66 13.06
C THR A 136 11.69 -6.91 12.04
N THR A 137 10.64 -6.09 12.09
CA THR A 137 9.49 -6.18 11.18
C THR A 137 9.22 -4.81 10.57
N VAL A 138 9.02 -4.78 9.26
CA VAL A 138 8.57 -3.61 8.50
C VAL A 138 7.33 -3.98 7.71
N SER A 139 6.44 -3.03 7.48
CA SER A 139 5.20 -3.25 6.75
C SER A 139 4.82 -2.02 5.93
N ASP A 140 4.08 -2.26 4.86
CA ASP A 140 3.47 -1.21 4.05
C ASP A 140 2.08 -1.65 3.57
N SER A 141 1.23 -0.66 3.27
CA SER A 141 -0.17 -0.88 2.89
C SER A 141 -0.53 -0.02 1.71
N ASP A 142 -1.16 -0.63 0.73
CA ASP A 142 -1.62 0.04 -0.47
C ASP A 142 -3.15 -0.02 -0.57
N GLN A 143 -3.78 1.17 -0.69
CA GLN A 143 -5.21 1.30 -0.86
C GLN A 143 -5.57 1.33 -2.34
N THR A 144 -6.32 0.34 -2.79
CA THR A 144 -6.72 0.16 -4.18
C THR A 144 -8.20 0.46 -4.37
N THR A 145 -8.52 1.28 -5.38
CA THR A 145 -9.89 1.48 -5.83
C THR A 145 -10.28 0.37 -6.80
N ILE A 146 -11.47 -0.22 -6.58
CA ILE A 146 -12.04 -1.24 -7.46
C ILE A 146 -13.24 -0.63 -8.18
N THR A 147 -13.28 -0.77 -9.50
CA THR A 147 -14.32 -0.28 -10.40
C THR A 147 -15.18 -1.44 -10.94
N GLY A 148 -16.31 -1.10 -11.51
CA GLY A 148 -17.27 -2.05 -12.08
C GLY A 148 -18.47 -2.34 -11.18
N GLY A 149 -19.62 -2.63 -11.80
CA GLY A 149 -20.87 -2.85 -11.11
C GLY A 149 -21.31 -1.62 -10.29
N ASP A 150 -21.69 -1.85 -9.04
CA ASP A 150 -22.17 -0.77 -8.16
C ASP A 150 -21.07 0.22 -7.75
N CYS A 151 -19.79 -0.11 -7.99
CA CYS A 151 -18.66 0.75 -7.66
C CYS A 151 -18.53 1.97 -8.58
N ASP A 152 -19.02 1.88 -9.81
CA ASP A 152 -18.97 2.98 -10.77
C ASP A 152 -20.04 4.04 -10.50
N ASN A 153 -21.01 3.71 -9.65
CA ASN A 153 -22.06 4.62 -9.22
C ASN A 153 -21.60 5.42 -7.99
N GLY A 154 -20.57 6.22 -8.12
CA GLY A 154 -19.98 7.07 -7.08
C GLY A 154 -21.03 7.96 -6.43
N GLY A 155 -21.57 7.53 -5.29
CA GLY A 155 -22.30 8.34 -4.32
C GLY A 155 -23.66 8.84 -4.76
N GLY A 156 -24.73 8.05 -4.47
CA GLY A 156 -26.10 8.54 -4.53
C GLY A 156 -27.06 7.39 -4.75
N GLY A 157 -27.82 7.03 -3.71
CA GLY A 157 -28.79 5.96 -3.74
C GLY A 157 -29.81 6.07 -4.87
N GLY A 158 -30.09 4.92 -5.43
CA GLY A 158 -31.35 4.55 -6.09
C GLY A 158 -31.84 5.41 -7.23
N GLY A 159 -31.65 4.96 -8.46
CA GLY A 159 -32.41 5.47 -9.59
C GLY A 159 -31.67 5.25 -10.92
N GLY A 160 -32.23 4.36 -11.72
CA GLY A 160 -32.03 4.14 -13.14
C GLY A 160 -30.81 4.73 -13.84
N SER A 161 -29.95 3.84 -14.30
CA SER A 161 -28.85 4.18 -15.21
C SER A 161 -29.37 5.00 -16.40
N ILE A 162 -29.11 6.31 -16.36
CA ILE A 162 -29.02 7.10 -17.56
C ILE A 162 -27.58 6.98 -18.04
N LEU A 163 -27.40 6.43 -19.24
CA LEU A 163 -26.12 6.37 -19.95
C LEU A 163 -25.40 7.72 -19.77
N PRO A 164 -24.09 7.73 -19.47
CA PRO A 164 -23.33 8.96 -19.47
C PRO A 164 -23.27 9.47 -20.91
N ILE A 165 -24.24 10.31 -21.29
CA ILE A 165 -24.18 11.02 -22.55
C ILE A 165 -23.17 12.13 -22.34
N ASN A 166 -21.94 11.94 -22.82
CA ASN A 166 -20.96 13.01 -22.89
C ASN A 166 -21.42 14.02 -23.95
N LEU A 167 -22.12 15.04 -23.52
CA LEU A 167 -22.62 16.12 -24.38
C LEU A 167 -21.59 17.23 -24.63
N ASN A 168 -20.33 17.02 -24.22
CA ASN A 168 -19.26 17.95 -24.54
C ASN A 168 -18.97 17.95 -26.07
N GLY A 169 -19.50 18.93 -26.74
CA GLY A 169 -19.19 19.23 -28.12
C GLY A 169 -20.27 18.90 -29.14
N VAL A 170 -21.44 18.35 -28.75
CA VAL A 170 -22.50 17.99 -29.71
C VAL A 170 -23.62 19.03 -29.83
N ILE A 171 -23.87 19.84 -28.80
CA ILE A 171 -24.91 20.86 -28.84
C ILE A 171 -24.45 22.11 -28.07
N PRO A 172 -23.95 23.15 -28.76
CA PRO A 172 -23.57 24.40 -28.11
C PRO A 172 -24.73 25.26 -27.60
N MET A 173 -25.99 24.81 -27.74
CA MET A 173 -27.18 25.59 -27.40
C MET A 173 -27.76 25.34 -25.99
N PHE A 174 -27.19 24.44 -25.19
CA PHE A 174 -27.77 24.14 -23.88
C PHE A 174 -26.86 24.57 -22.72
N ASN A 175 -26.40 25.81 -22.72
CA ASN A 175 -25.58 26.36 -21.65
C ASN A 175 -26.33 26.63 -20.33
N ASN A 176 -27.57 26.18 -20.20
CA ASN A 176 -28.38 26.53 -19.02
C ASN A 176 -29.28 25.38 -18.55
N ILE A 177 -28.75 24.15 -18.49
CA ILE A 177 -29.45 23.06 -17.85
C ILE A 177 -29.03 23.05 -16.38
N SER A 178 -29.90 23.56 -15.49
CA SER A 178 -29.77 23.34 -14.06
C SER A 178 -30.39 21.99 -13.73
N ILE A 179 -29.57 21.00 -13.42
CA ILE A 179 -30.02 19.75 -12.83
C ILE A 179 -30.12 20.00 -11.32
N ASN A 180 -31.33 20.09 -10.82
CA ASN A 180 -31.59 20.23 -9.39
C ASN A 180 -31.75 18.80 -8.84
N ASP A 181 -30.67 18.22 -8.34
CA ASP A 181 -30.72 16.95 -7.62
C ASP A 181 -31.32 17.20 -6.23
N ASN A 182 -32.59 16.84 -6.08
CA ASN A 182 -33.21 16.78 -4.75
C ASN A 182 -32.90 15.41 -4.12
N ILE A 183 -31.78 15.34 -3.41
CA ILE A 183 -31.32 14.13 -2.76
C ILE A 183 -32.02 14.00 -1.40
N ASN A 184 -32.95 13.04 -1.30
CA ASN A 184 -33.39 12.40 -0.06
C ASN A 184 -33.99 13.31 1.05
N SER A 185 -35.06 14.02 0.74
CA SER A 185 -35.98 14.50 1.78
C SER A 185 -37.34 13.82 1.63
N PRO A 186 -37.83 13.05 2.61
CA PRO A 186 -39.15 12.50 2.56
C PRO A 186 -40.17 13.65 2.54
N GLY A 187 -40.87 13.82 1.39
CA GLY A 187 -41.92 14.83 1.23
C GLY A 187 -41.58 16.01 0.32
N ALA A 188 -40.42 16.06 -0.30
CA ALA A 188 -40.13 17.08 -1.31
C ALA A 188 -40.59 16.64 -2.71
N SER A 189 -41.46 17.40 -3.34
CA SER A 189 -41.84 17.25 -4.74
C SER A 189 -41.00 18.21 -5.58
N ASN A 190 -40.35 17.71 -6.61
CA ASN A 190 -39.59 18.50 -7.56
C ASN A 190 -40.48 18.74 -8.79
N ASP A 191 -41.09 19.90 -8.86
CA ASP A 191 -41.94 20.33 -10.00
C ASP A 191 -41.13 21.34 -10.83
N SER A 192 -40.27 20.87 -11.73
CA SER A 192 -39.63 21.74 -12.71
C SER A 192 -40.38 21.67 -14.05
N ARG A 193 -41.19 22.68 -14.33
CA ARG A 193 -41.83 22.89 -15.66
C ARG A 193 -40.88 23.72 -16.53
N GLN A 194 -40.32 23.11 -17.56
CA GLN A 194 -39.63 23.83 -18.62
C GLN A 194 -40.59 24.04 -19.79
N THR A 195 -40.82 25.31 -20.13
CA THR A 195 -41.63 25.69 -21.27
C THR A 195 -40.68 26.12 -22.39
N PHE A 196 -40.63 25.35 -23.46
CA PHE A 196 -39.90 25.73 -24.67
C PHE A 196 -40.80 26.52 -25.59
N ARG A 197 -40.40 27.74 -25.96
CA ARG A 197 -40.99 28.48 -27.08
C ARG A 197 -40.04 28.33 -28.26
N LEU A 198 -40.54 27.73 -29.33
CA LEU A 198 -39.92 27.79 -30.65
C LEU A 198 -40.52 28.99 -31.37
N ASP A 199 -39.74 30.07 -31.49
CA ASP A 199 -40.07 31.12 -32.44
C ASP A 199 -39.51 30.68 -33.81
N ALA A 200 -40.41 30.37 -34.73
CA ALA A 200 -40.03 30.13 -36.14
C ALA A 200 -39.80 31.47 -36.84
N PRO A 201 -38.86 31.57 -37.80
CA PRO A 201 -38.58 32.77 -38.56
C PRO A 201 -39.71 33.18 -39.46
#